data_cfef627fd4334935d080f9efa817fafd
#
_entry.id   cfef627fd4334935d080f9efa817fafd
#
_cell.length_a   1.000
_cell.length_b   1.000
_cell.length_c   1.000
_cell.angle_alpha   90.00
_cell.angle_beta   90.00
_cell.angle_gamma   90.00
#
_symmetry.space_group_name_H-M   'P 1'
#
loop_
_entity.id
_entity.type
_entity.pdbx_description
1 polymer ?
#
loop_
_entity_poly.entity_id
_entity_poly.type
_entity_poly.pdbx_seq_one_letter_code
_entity_poly.pdbx_strand_id
1 'polypeptide(L)'
;MAIEYRWAEGHPERLVGLVSELLNRHVSVLATGGGDLPALAAKQSTNTVPIVFVTSDPLASRLVDSLRHPGPNITGVGLFTIELAPKRFGILRELVPHADAVAVLVDSRNSGGSGDAGAQVKEAARAVGQKIEIFEVSSAQEIDEAFNKMARVPVDALIVISSPFFTESRYQIVALANHSHIPAIYPLRQYVLAGGLLSYGTSIVDAFARAAFTRVVCSRAQGQSICRCNSPPSSS
;
A
#
# COMPACT_ATOMS: atom_id res chain seq x y z
N MET A 1 10.65 -12.16 24.81
CA MET A 1 11.13 -11.75 23.49
C MET A 1 11.15 -10.23 23.49
N ALA A 2 12.31 -9.60 23.22
CA ALA A 2 12.42 -8.14 23.08
C ALA A 2 12.11 -7.75 21.63
N ILE A 3 11.42 -6.63 21.42
CA ILE A 3 11.15 -6.06 20.09
C ILE A 3 11.81 -4.69 20.05
N GLU A 4 12.63 -4.48 19.02
CA GLU A 4 13.30 -3.23 18.76
C GLU A 4 12.61 -2.54 17.58
N TYR A 5 12.17 -1.30 17.76
CA TYR A 5 11.51 -0.52 16.73
C TYR A 5 12.43 0.55 16.15
N ARG A 6 12.33 0.77 14.84
CA ARG A 6 12.96 1.89 14.13
C ARG A 6 11.96 2.48 13.15
N TRP A 7 11.88 3.80 13.11
CA TRP A 7 10.95 4.55 12.28
C TRP A 7 11.71 5.50 11.37
N ALA A 8 11.43 5.43 10.07
CA ALA A 8 12.03 6.33 9.08
C ALA A 8 11.38 7.72 9.10
N GLU A 9 10.17 7.87 9.67
CA GLU A 9 9.48 9.17 9.85
C GLU A 9 9.28 9.93 8.53
N GLY A 10 8.96 9.23 7.44
CA GLY A 10 8.81 9.83 6.12
C GLY A 10 10.14 10.07 5.38
N HIS A 11 11.29 9.67 5.93
CA HIS A 11 12.64 9.85 5.39
C HIS A 11 13.23 8.52 4.87
N PRO A 12 12.96 8.13 3.59
CA PRO A 12 13.44 6.85 3.03
C PRO A 12 14.96 6.69 3.05
N GLU A 13 15.70 7.78 2.95
CA GLU A 13 17.16 7.81 3.00
C GLU A 13 17.74 7.29 4.32
N ARG A 14 16.97 7.29 5.41
CA ARG A 14 17.37 6.75 6.71
C ARG A 14 17.30 5.23 6.80
N LEU A 15 16.55 4.57 5.90
CA LEU A 15 16.20 3.14 6.03
C LEU A 15 17.43 2.23 6.13
N VAL A 16 18.43 2.44 5.28
CA VAL A 16 19.65 1.59 5.29
C VAL A 16 20.40 1.72 6.61
N GLY A 17 20.53 2.94 7.14
CA GLY A 17 21.15 3.19 8.44
C GLY A 17 20.38 2.53 9.59
N LEU A 18 19.06 2.63 9.61
CA LEU A 18 18.19 2.04 10.62
C LEU A 18 18.24 0.50 10.60
N VAL A 19 18.31 -0.10 9.41
CA VAL A 19 18.51 -1.56 9.26
C VAL A 19 19.87 -1.97 9.81
N SER A 20 20.93 -1.22 9.49
CA SER A 20 22.28 -1.48 9.98
C SER A 20 22.37 -1.41 11.51
N GLU A 21 21.71 -0.44 12.14
CA GLU A 21 21.59 -0.37 13.60
C GLU A 21 20.96 -1.64 14.20
N LEU A 22 19.85 -2.13 13.62
CA LEU A 22 19.19 -3.35 14.08
C LEU A 22 20.09 -4.58 13.91
N LEU A 23 20.79 -4.70 12.78
CA LEU A 23 21.75 -5.80 12.54
C LEU A 23 22.90 -5.79 13.56
N ASN A 24 23.44 -4.62 13.89
CA ASN A 24 24.48 -4.46 14.92
C ASN A 24 24.00 -4.84 16.32
N ARG A 25 22.69 -4.84 16.57
CA ARG A 25 22.08 -5.33 17.82
C ARG A 25 21.79 -6.82 17.79
N HIS A 26 22.26 -7.54 16.78
CA HIS A 26 22.13 -8.99 16.63
C HIS A 26 20.67 -9.48 16.69
N VAL A 27 19.75 -8.75 16.02
CA VAL A 27 18.36 -9.17 15.94
C VAL A 27 18.24 -10.51 15.21
N SER A 28 17.36 -11.37 15.69
CA SER A 28 17.15 -12.71 15.11
C SER A 28 16.28 -12.69 13.86
N VAL A 29 15.49 -11.64 13.67
CA VAL A 29 14.57 -11.46 12.53
C VAL A 29 14.35 -9.97 12.30
N LEU A 30 14.31 -9.53 11.05
CA LEU A 30 13.85 -8.22 10.63
C LEU A 30 12.39 -8.32 10.17
N ALA A 31 11.50 -7.53 10.75
CA ALA A 31 10.12 -7.38 10.28
C ALA A 31 9.96 -5.98 9.67
N THR A 32 9.49 -5.91 8.43
CA THR A 32 9.34 -4.65 7.71
C THR A 32 7.89 -4.39 7.34
N GLY A 33 7.46 -3.14 7.46
CA GLY A 33 6.14 -2.64 7.08
C GLY A 33 6.23 -1.19 6.62
N GLY A 34 5.11 -0.64 6.13
CA GLY A 34 5.08 0.73 5.63
C GLY A 34 5.48 0.85 4.15
N GLY A 35 5.25 -0.20 3.36
CA GLY A 35 5.52 -0.22 1.92
C GLY A 35 6.74 -1.07 1.54
N ASP A 36 7.20 -0.91 0.31
CA ASP A 36 8.23 -1.77 -0.27
C ASP A 36 9.66 -1.34 0.11
N LEU A 37 9.89 -0.03 0.31
CA LEU A 37 11.23 0.52 0.57
C LEU A 37 11.91 -0.06 1.81
N PRO A 38 11.25 -0.23 2.97
CA PRO A 38 11.87 -0.86 4.14
C PRO A 38 12.32 -2.31 3.88
N ALA A 39 11.51 -3.06 3.11
CA ALA A 39 11.84 -4.45 2.78
C ALA A 39 13.02 -4.54 1.80
N LEU A 40 13.08 -3.64 0.81
CA LEU A 40 14.20 -3.51 -0.12
C LEU A 40 15.49 -3.13 0.62
N ALA A 41 15.44 -2.17 1.53
CA ALA A 41 16.58 -1.78 2.35
C ALA A 41 17.08 -2.96 3.21
N ALA A 42 16.17 -3.72 3.82
CA ALA A 42 16.53 -4.92 4.57
C ALA A 42 17.18 -5.99 3.68
N LYS A 43 16.59 -6.27 2.49
CA LYS A 43 17.14 -7.24 1.52
C LYS A 43 18.55 -6.88 1.06
N GLN A 44 18.82 -5.58 0.86
CA GLN A 44 20.15 -5.09 0.46
C GLN A 44 21.18 -5.17 1.60
N SER A 45 20.72 -5.12 2.86
CA SER A 45 21.62 -5.04 4.03
C SER A 45 22.01 -6.39 4.61
N THR A 46 21.26 -7.47 4.34
CA THR A 46 21.57 -8.81 4.86
C THR A 46 21.07 -9.93 3.95
N ASN A 47 21.86 -10.99 3.88
CA ASN A 47 21.49 -12.25 3.21
C ASN A 47 21.36 -13.43 4.19
N THR A 48 21.59 -13.19 5.49
CA THR A 48 21.60 -14.23 6.54
C THR A 48 20.49 -14.04 7.56
N VAL A 49 20.22 -12.79 7.99
CA VAL A 49 19.15 -12.53 8.95
C VAL A 49 17.79 -12.66 8.25
N PRO A 50 16.88 -13.48 8.76
CA PRO A 50 15.55 -13.65 8.17
C PRO A 50 14.78 -12.33 8.10
N ILE A 51 14.14 -12.08 6.96
CA ILE A 51 13.34 -10.89 6.69
C ILE A 51 11.88 -11.33 6.49
N VAL A 52 10.96 -10.72 7.24
CA VAL A 52 9.51 -10.89 7.08
C VAL A 52 8.91 -9.55 6.70
N PHE A 53 8.32 -9.47 5.50
CA PHE A 53 7.77 -8.22 4.98
C PHE A 53 6.23 -8.20 4.94
N VAL A 54 5.67 -6.98 4.99
CA VAL A 54 4.32 -6.65 4.54
C VAL A 54 4.48 -5.49 3.55
N THR A 55 4.21 -5.76 2.26
CA THR A 55 4.40 -4.82 1.15
C THR A 55 3.16 -4.73 0.27
N SER A 56 3.14 -3.76 -0.65
CA SER A 56 2.05 -3.61 -1.61
C SER A 56 2.04 -4.73 -2.64
N ASP A 57 3.14 -4.87 -3.39
CA ASP A 57 3.35 -5.94 -4.37
C ASP A 57 4.84 -6.34 -4.38
N PRO A 58 5.18 -7.50 -3.82
CA PRO A 58 6.56 -7.94 -3.73
C PRO A 58 7.18 -8.37 -5.08
N LEU A 59 6.35 -8.66 -6.10
CA LEU A 59 6.83 -8.99 -7.45
C LEU A 59 7.10 -7.71 -8.24
N ALA A 60 6.16 -6.78 -8.27
CA ALA A 60 6.31 -5.51 -8.98
C ALA A 60 7.49 -4.69 -8.43
N SER A 61 7.70 -4.69 -7.11
CA SER A 61 8.85 -4.04 -6.47
C SER A 61 10.17 -4.81 -6.61
N ARG A 62 10.16 -5.98 -7.26
CA ARG A 62 11.33 -6.89 -7.38
C ARG A 62 11.94 -7.28 -6.03
N LEU A 63 11.13 -7.24 -5.00
CA LEU A 63 11.54 -7.70 -3.67
C LEU A 63 11.76 -9.21 -3.66
N VAL A 64 10.92 -9.95 -4.39
CA VAL A 64 11.03 -11.38 -4.62
C VAL A 64 10.80 -11.70 -6.11
N ASP A 65 11.45 -12.75 -6.61
CA ASP A 65 11.28 -13.19 -7.99
C ASP A 65 10.05 -14.11 -8.16
N SER A 66 9.60 -14.73 -7.07
CA SER A 66 8.46 -15.64 -7.06
C SER A 66 7.81 -15.66 -5.67
N LEU A 67 6.48 -15.67 -5.63
CA LEU A 67 5.72 -15.83 -4.37
C LEU A 67 5.88 -17.23 -3.78
N ARG A 68 6.12 -18.23 -4.63
CA ARG A 68 6.34 -19.63 -4.20
C ARG A 68 7.75 -19.84 -3.63
N HIS A 69 8.73 -19.12 -4.17
CA HIS A 69 10.15 -19.20 -3.80
C HIS A 69 10.71 -17.78 -3.64
N PRO A 70 10.37 -17.08 -2.54
CA PRO A 70 10.71 -15.66 -2.38
C PRO A 70 12.20 -15.40 -2.20
N GLY A 71 12.95 -16.38 -1.71
CA GLY A 71 14.39 -16.30 -1.46
C GLY A 71 14.82 -17.06 -0.22
N PRO A 72 16.15 -17.17 0.01
CA PRO A 72 16.67 -18.00 1.09
C PRO A 72 16.40 -17.42 2.49
N ASN A 73 16.38 -16.10 2.64
CA ASN A 73 16.21 -15.43 3.94
C ASN A 73 15.06 -14.41 3.94
N ILE A 74 14.19 -14.38 2.93
CA ILE A 74 13.12 -13.40 2.82
C ILE A 74 11.77 -14.06 2.56
N THR A 75 10.74 -13.62 3.28
CA THR A 75 9.35 -14.06 3.10
C THR A 75 8.39 -12.98 3.60
N GLY A 76 7.09 -13.10 3.31
CA GLY A 76 6.13 -12.13 3.83
C GLY A 76 4.76 -12.20 3.17
N VAL A 77 4.05 -11.09 3.25
CA VAL A 77 2.69 -10.92 2.75
C VAL A 77 2.64 -9.76 1.78
N GLY A 78 2.15 -10.01 0.56
CA GLY A 78 1.77 -9.00 -0.42
C GLY A 78 0.31 -8.59 -0.22
N LEU A 79 0.04 -7.30 -0.24
CA LEU A 79 -1.32 -6.74 -0.12
C LEU A 79 -2.04 -6.68 -1.49
N PHE A 80 -1.29 -6.69 -2.60
CA PHE A 80 -1.78 -6.63 -3.98
C PHE A 80 -2.79 -5.50 -4.21
N THR A 81 -2.55 -4.34 -3.59
CA THR A 81 -3.47 -3.20 -3.60
C THR A 81 -3.62 -2.56 -4.97
N ILE A 82 -2.61 -2.71 -5.84
CA ILE A 82 -2.61 -2.20 -7.22
C ILE A 82 -3.68 -2.94 -8.05
N GLU A 83 -3.67 -4.25 -8.03
CA GLU A 83 -4.60 -5.12 -8.77
C GLU A 83 -6.06 -4.91 -8.38
N LEU A 84 -6.31 -4.38 -7.17
CA LEU A 84 -7.66 -4.07 -6.71
C LEU A 84 -8.15 -2.67 -7.16
N ALA A 85 -7.30 -1.83 -7.75
CA ALA A 85 -7.68 -0.49 -8.15
C ALA A 85 -8.77 -0.46 -9.25
N PRO A 86 -8.69 -1.27 -10.33
CA PRO A 86 -9.79 -1.36 -11.31
C PRO A 86 -11.10 -1.88 -10.71
N LYS A 87 -11.03 -2.79 -9.73
CA LYS A 87 -12.23 -3.30 -9.04
C LYS A 87 -12.88 -2.22 -8.17
N ARG A 88 -12.09 -1.40 -7.48
CA ARG A 88 -12.60 -0.22 -6.76
C ARG A 88 -13.30 0.75 -7.72
N PHE A 89 -12.73 0.99 -8.89
CA PHE A 89 -13.36 1.79 -9.93
C PHE A 89 -14.72 1.21 -10.35
N GLY A 90 -14.81 -0.10 -10.58
CA GLY A 90 -16.08 -0.77 -10.89
C GLY A 90 -17.14 -0.56 -9.81
N ILE A 91 -16.77 -0.77 -8.53
CA ILE A 91 -17.66 -0.55 -7.38
C ILE A 91 -18.13 0.91 -7.29
N LEU A 92 -17.21 1.87 -7.50
CA LEU A 92 -17.55 3.29 -7.45
C LEU A 92 -18.55 3.67 -8.54
N ARG A 93 -18.42 3.10 -9.75
CA ARG A 93 -19.37 3.31 -10.84
C ARG A 93 -20.77 2.76 -10.54
N GLU A 94 -20.86 1.65 -9.82
CA GLU A 94 -22.15 1.11 -9.36
C GLU A 94 -22.79 2.03 -8.32
N LEU A 95 -21.97 2.65 -7.46
CA LEU A 95 -22.43 3.57 -6.42
C LEU A 95 -22.87 4.93 -7.01
N VAL A 96 -22.13 5.42 -8.03
CA VAL A 96 -22.39 6.73 -8.67
C VAL A 96 -22.53 6.53 -10.18
N PRO A 97 -23.65 5.94 -10.66
CA PRO A 97 -23.81 5.52 -12.05
C PRO A 97 -23.88 6.69 -13.06
N HIS A 98 -24.16 7.88 -12.57
CA HIS A 98 -24.28 9.10 -13.40
C HIS A 98 -23.04 10.02 -13.28
N ALA A 99 -21.92 9.51 -12.75
CA ALA A 99 -20.69 10.28 -12.69
C ALA A 99 -20.16 10.58 -14.09
N ASP A 100 -20.05 11.85 -14.46
CA ASP A 100 -19.43 12.29 -15.72
C ASP A 100 -17.92 12.17 -15.66
N ALA A 101 -17.31 12.53 -14.53
CA ALA A 101 -15.87 12.42 -14.31
C ALA A 101 -15.51 11.88 -12.92
N VAL A 102 -14.52 11.02 -12.87
CA VAL A 102 -14.00 10.44 -11.63
C VAL A 102 -12.58 10.96 -11.38
N ALA A 103 -12.36 11.55 -10.21
CA ALA A 103 -11.03 11.93 -9.74
C ALA A 103 -10.25 10.70 -9.24
N VAL A 104 -8.95 10.66 -9.51
CA VAL A 104 -8.03 9.65 -8.98
C VAL A 104 -6.89 10.37 -8.26
N LEU A 105 -6.79 10.18 -6.95
CA LEU A 105 -5.71 10.74 -6.13
C LEU A 105 -4.54 9.76 -6.07
N VAL A 106 -3.36 10.21 -6.52
CA VAL A 106 -2.14 9.41 -6.69
C VAL A 106 -0.98 10.02 -5.92
N ASP A 107 -0.23 9.22 -5.19
CA ASP A 107 1.01 9.63 -4.53
C ASP A 107 2.17 9.59 -5.53
N SER A 108 2.65 10.75 -5.96
CA SER A 108 3.73 10.89 -6.95
C SER A 108 5.11 10.44 -6.44
N ARG A 109 5.29 10.30 -5.12
CA ARG A 109 6.53 9.78 -4.52
C ARG A 109 6.66 8.26 -4.65
N ASN A 110 5.54 7.57 -4.87
CA ASN A 110 5.49 6.12 -5.05
C ASN A 110 5.14 5.77 -6.50
N SER A 111 6.04 6.12 -7.41
CA SER A 111 5.86 5.98 -8.87
C SER A 111 5.70 4.53 -9.35
N GLY A 112 6.26 3.54 -8.63
CA GLY A 112 6.14 2.12 -8.98
C GLY A 112 4.85 1.45 -8.51
N GLY A 113 4.19 1.98 -7.46
CA GLY A 113 2.99 1.36 -6.88
C GLY A 113 1.73 2.19 -7.12
N SER A 114 1.75 3.44 -6.68
CA SER A 114 0.60 4.34 -6.79
C SER A 114 0.37 4.80 -8.22
N GLY A 115 1.45 5.08 -8.98
CA GLY A 115 1.40 5.46 -10.39
C GLY A 115 0.82 4.36 -11.26
N ASP A 116 1.27 3.13 -11.10
CA ASP A 116 0.77 1.97 -11.84
C ASP A 116 -0.70 1.69 -11.55
N ALA A 117 -1.12 1.82 -10.29
CA ALA A 117 -2.54 1.68 -9.93
C ALA A 117 -3.40 2.76 -10.56
N GLY A 118 -2.93 4.00 -10.62
CA GLY A 118 -3.61 5.11 -11.32
C GLY A 118 -3.73 4.84 -12.82
N ALA A 119 -2.66 4.32 -13.45
CA ALA A 119 -2.68 3.94 -14.86
C ALA A 119 -3.66 2.80 -15.15
N GLN A 120 -3.75 1.79 -14.29
CA GLN A 120 -4.72 0.69 -14.41
C GLN A 120 -6.17 1.19 -14.30
N VAL A 121 -6.46 2.12 -13.38
CA VAL A 121 -7.78 2.76 -13.28
C VAL A 121 -8.09 3.54 -14.55
N LYS A 122 -7.14 4.30 -15.08
CA LYS A 122 -7.32 5.07 -16.33
C LYS A 122 -7.62 4.15 -17.51
N GLU A 123 -6.93 3.02 -17.63
CA GLU A 123 -7.20 2.05 -18.70
C GLU A 123 -8.58 1.38 -18.54
N ALA A 124 -8.94 0.98 -17.31
CA ALA A 124 -10.27 0.44 -17.04
C ALA A 124 -11.39 1.44 -17.34
N ALA A 125 -11.18 2.72 -17.03
CA ALA A 125 -12.11 3.79 -17.31
C ALA A 125 -12.27 4.05 -18.82
N ARG A 126 -11.14 4.03 -19.56
CA ARG A 126 -11.13 4.17 -21.02
C ARG A 126 -11.95 3.08 -21.71
N ALA A 127 -11.84 1.85 -21.23
CA ALA A 127 -12.58 0.72 -21.80
C ALA A 127 -14.12 0.89 -21.72
N VAL A 128 -14.61 1.73 -20.81
CA VAL A 128 -16.05 1.99 -20.60
C VAL A 128 -16.45 3.44 -20.90
N GLY A 129 -15.56 4.23 -21.52
CA GLY A 129 -15.82 5.61 -21.90
C GLY A 129 -15.94 6.60 -20.72
N GLN A 130 -15.43 6.25 -19.53
CA GLN A 130 -15.48 7.11 -18.34
C GLN A 130 -14.33 8.11 -18.35
N LYS A 131 -14.64 9.39 -18.12
CA LYS A 131 -13.63 10.43 -17.93
C LYS A 131 -12.93 10.28 -16.59
N ILE A 132 -11.58 10.36 -16.61
CA ILE A 132 -10.73 10.31 -15.41
C ILE A 132 -9.89 11.58 -15.35
N GLU A 133 -9.85 12.19 -14.17
CA GLU A 133 -8.94 13.29 -13.82
C GLU A 133 -7.97 12.80 -12.76
N ILE A 134 -6.65 12.79 -13.08
CA ILE A 134 -5.61 12.34 -12.15
C ILE A 134 -5.06 13.54 -11.39
N PHE A 135 -5.01 13.43 -10.07
CA PHE A 135 -4.42 14.40 -9.15
C PHE A 135 -3.21 13.76 -8.47
N GLU A 136 -2.03 14.16 -8.90
CA GLU A 136 -0.76 13.71 -8.33
C GLU A 136 -0.35 14.65 -7.21
N VAL A 137 -0.01 14.08 -6.04
CA VAL A 137 0.37 14.83 -4.85
C VAL A 137 1.51 14.15 -4.09
N SER A 138 2.36 14.94 -3.45
CA SER A 138 3.53 14.48 -2.72
C SER A 138 3.60 15.01 -1.27
N SER A 139 2.73 15.92 -0.90
CA SER A 139 2.70 16.56 0.41
C SER A 139 1.27 16.80 0.91
N ALA A 140 1.13 17.04 2.22
CA ALA A 140 -0.17 17.38 2.82
C ALA A 140 -0.76 18.66 2.22
N GLN A 141 0.07 19.65 1.93
CA GLN A 141 -0.35 20.91 1.28
C GLN A 141 -0.91 20.63 -0.13
N GLU A 142 -0.25 19.77 -0.91
CA GLU A 142 -0.71 19.42 -2.26
C GLU A 142 -2.02 18.61 -2.24
N ILE A 143 -2.33 17.89 -1.15
CA ILE A 143 -3.64 17.28 -0.96
C ILE A 143 -4.72 18.37 -0.89
N ASP A 144 -4.53 19.42 -0.09
CA ASP A 144 -5.48 20.55 0.00
C ASP A 144 -5.65 21.26 -1.35
N GLU A 145 -4.54 21.49 -2.07
CA GLU A 145 -4.56 22.09 -3.41
C GLU A 145 -5.29 21.22 -4.43
N ALA A 146 -5.13 19.87 -4.35
CA ALA A 146 -5.83 18.95 -5.22
C ALA A 146 -7.34 19.01 -5.00
N PHE A 147 -7.81 19.04 -3.75
CA PHE A 147 -9.24 19.19 -3.45
C PHE A 147 -9.77 20.56 -3.86
N ASN A 148 -9.00 21.63 -3.69
CA ASN A 148 -9.35 22.97 -4.22
C ASN A 148 -9.47 22.99 -5.75
N LYS A 149 -8.65 22.20 -6.46
CA LYS A 149 -8.77 22.02 -7.92
C LYS A 149 -10.01 21.21 -8.27
N MET A 150 -10.27 20.10 -7.55
CA MET A 150 -11.48 19.27 -7.73
C MET A 150 -12.77 20.08 -7.57
N ALA A 151 -12.80 21.06 -6.66
CA ALA A 151 -13.95 21.95 -6.50
C ALA A 151 -14.22 22.89 -7.71
N ARG A 152 -13.24 23.04 -8.62
CA ARG A 152 -13.33 23.90 -9.80
C ARG A 152 -13.55 23.15 -11.11
N VAL A 153 -13.41 21.85 -11.09
CA VAL A 153 -13.65 20.96 -12.23
C VAL A 153 -14.80 20.02 -11.90
N PRO A 154 -15.62 19.63 -12.89
CA PRO A 154 -16.72 18.70 -12.65
C PRO A 154 -16.15 17.30 -12.37
N VAL A 155 -16.01 16.95 -11.11
CA VAL A 155 -15.72 15.59 -10.64
C VAL A 155 -16.83 15.14 -9.69
N ASP A 156 -17.38 13.96 -9.93
CA ASP A 156 -18.56 13.45 -9.26
C ASP A 156 -18.22 12.36 -8.25
N ALA A 157 -17.02 11.82 -8.32
CA ALA A 157 -16.56 10.75 -7.45
C ALA A 157 -15.02 10.74 -7.35
N LEU A 158 -14.49 10.11 -6.28
CA LEU A 158 -13.04 10.06 -5.99
C LEU A 158 -12.59 8.62 -5.72
N ILE A 159 -11.49 8.24 -6.35
CA ILE A 159 -10.73 7.03 -5.99
C ILE A 159 -9.42 7.47 -5.34
N VAL A 160 -9.16 7.00 -4.13
CA VAL A 160 -7.87 7.17 -3.47
C VAL A 160 -7.02 5.92 -3.70
N ILE A 161 -5.87 6.08 -4.35
CA ILE A 161 -4.94 5.00 -4.60
C ILE A 161 -4.17 4.69 -3.30
N SER A 162 -3.81 3.41 -3.11
CA SER A 162 -3.10 2.98 -1.91
C SER A 162 -1.68 3.53 -1.86
N SER A 163 -1.34 4.23 -0.78
CA SER A 163 0.03 4.58 -0.43
C SER A 163 0.20 4.70 1.09
N PRO A 164 1.41 4.52 1.63
CA PRO A 164 1.69 4.78 3.04
C PRO A 164 1.37 6.22 3.44
N PHE A 165 1.77 7.19 2.64
CA PHE A 165 1.51 8.61 2.87
C PHE A 165 0.02 8.92 2.97
N PHE A 166 -0.80 8.41 2.05
CA PHE A 166 -2.25 8.62 2.13
C PHE A 166 -2.87 7.93 3.34
N THR A 167 -2.29 6.80 3.77
CA THR A 167 -2.74 6.12 4.99
C THR A 167 -2.45 6.96 6.24
N GLU A 168 -1.33 7.64 6.29
CA GLU A 168 -0.99 8.61 7.34
C GLU A 168 -1.89 9.85 7.27
N SER A 169 -2.11 10.38 6.06
CA SER A 169 -2.95 11.58 5.80
C SER A 169 -4.46 11.27 5.71
N ARG A 170 -4.91 10.06 6.07
CA ARG A 170 -6.30 9.60 5.86
C ARG A 170 -7.36 10.51 6.47
N TYR A 171 -7.10 11.09 7.65
CA TYR A 171 -8.04 11.99 8.30
C TYR A 171 -8.25 13.27 7.49
N GLN A 172 -7.16 13.84 6.94
CA GLN A 172 -7.22 15.01 6.05
C GLN A 172 -8.00 14.68 4.78
N ILE A 173 -7.64 13.60 4.10
CA ILE A 173 -8.29 13.18 2.83
C ILE A 173 -9.79 12.94 3.04
N VAL A 174 -10.16 12.22 4.11
CA VAL A 174 -11.56 11.94 4.42
C VAL A 174 -12.34 13.21 4.77
N ALA A 175 -11.75 14.10 5.58
CA ALA A 175 -12.38 15.37 5.93
C ALA A 175 -12.63 16.25 4.69
N LEU A 176 -11.66 16.35 3.78
CA LEU A 176 -11.77 17.10 2.55
C LEU A 176 -12.82 16.51 1.59
N ALA A 177 -12.85 15.17 1.42
CA ALA A 177 -13.84 14.51 0.59
C ALA A 177 -15.27 14.74 1.12
N ASN A 178 -15.46 14.62 2.44
CA ASN A 178 -16.75 14.87 3.09
C ASN A 178 -17.16 16.34 2.99
N HIS A 179 -16.23 17.28 3.20
CA HIS A 179 -16.49 18.72 3.08
C HIS A 179 -16.90 19.11 1.64
N SER A 180 -16.24 18.50 0.66
CA SER A 180 -16.54 18.74 -0.76
C SER A 180 -17.74 17.93 -1.28
N HIS A 181 -18.39 17.13 -0.44
CA HIS A 181 -19.48 16.21 -0.81
C HIS A 181 -19.14 15.28 -1.98
N ILE A 182 -17.87 14.89 -2.14
CA ILE A 182 -17.44 14.00 -3.21
C ILE A 182 -17.49 12.56 -2.69
N PRO A 183 -18.35 11.68 -3.21
CA PRO A 183 -18.37 10.26 -2.90
C PRO A 183 -16.99 9.63 -3.18
N ALA A 184 -16.38 9.01 -2.17
CA ALA A 184 -15.03 8.49 -2.29
C ALA A 184 -14.95 7.02 -1.91
N ILE A 185 -14.15 6.26 -2.69
CA ILE A 185 -13.76 4.89 -2.37
C ILE A 185 -12.28 4.83 -1.99
N TYR A 186 -12.02 4.10 -0.92
CA TYR A 186 -10.71 4.03 -0.28
C TYR A 186 -10.11 2.61 -0.37
N PRO A 187 -8.77 2.49 -0.32
CA PRO A 187 -8.10 1.19 -0.41
C PRO A 187 -8.18 0.36 0.87
N LEU A 188 -8.40 1.00 2.04
CA LEU A 188 -8.26 0.36 3.33
C LEU A 188 -9.41 0.74 4.28
N ARG A 189 -9.81 -0.21 5.13
CA ARG A 189 -10.87 -0.01 6.15
C ARG A 189 -10.58 1.17 7.09
N GLN A 190 -9.32 1.51 7.34
CA GLN A 190 -8.93 2.62 8.22
C GLN A 190 -9.50 3.97 7.78
N TYR A 191 -9.75 4.17 6.49
CA TYR A 191 -10.41 5.37 5.99
C TYR A 191 -11.90 5.42 6.38
N VAL A 192 -12.59 4.28 6.34
CA VAL A 192 -13.99 4.21 6.79
C VAL A 192 -14.09 4.44 8.29
N LEU A 193 -13.13 3.92 9.08
CA LEU A 193 -13.05 4.21 10.51
C LEU A 193 -12.74 5.70 10.80
N ALA A 194 -12.14 6.42 9.87
CA ALA A 194 -11.93 7.87 9.91
C ALA A 194 -13.15 8.68 9.41
N GLY A 195 -14.26 8.02 9.04
CA GLY A 195 -15.48 8.67 8.53
C GLY A 195 -15.62 8.67 7.00
N GLY A 196 -14.79 7.92 6.29
CA GLY A 196 -14.91 7.74 4.84
C GLY A 196 -16.09 6.87 4.43
N LEU A 197 -16.63 7.09 3.24
CA LEU A 197 -17.85 6.46 2.76
C LEU A 197 -17.71 4.94 2.58
N LEU A 198 -16.72 4.50 1.80
CA LEU A 198 -16.59 3.10 1.38
C LEU A 198 -15.13 2.72 1.21
N SER A 199 -14.75 1.52 1.60
CA SER A 199 -13.45 0.95 1.29
C SER A 199 -13.56 -0.45 0.70
N TYR A 200 -12.68 -0.74 -0.26
CA TYR A 200 -12.51 -2.06 -0.79
C TYR A 200 -11.01 -2.38 -0.93
N GLY A 201 -10.53 -3.39 -0.20
CA GLY A 201 -9.13 -3.76 -0.20
C GLY A 201 -8.76 -4.77 0.86
N THR A 202 -7.49 -5.09 0.94
CA THR A 202 -6.93 -6.09 1.86
C THR A 202 -6.87 -5.54 3.29
N SER A 203 -7.11 -6.40 4.27
CA SER A 203 -6.95 -6.07 5.69
C SER A 203 -5.46 -5.99 6.06
N ILE A 204 -4.98 -4.81 6.39
CA ILE A 204 -3.61 -4.61 6.92
C ILE A 204 -3.42 -5.39 8.22
N VAL A 205 -4.42 -5.42 9.09
CA VAL A 205 -4.34 -6.12 10.38
C VAL A 205 -4.11 -7.61 10.16
N ASP A 206 -4.88 -8.23 9.25
CA ASP A 206 -4.72 -9.65 8.91
C ASP A 206 -3.37 -9.93 8.24
N ALA A 207 -2.88 -9.00 7.40
CA ALA A 207 -1.57 -9.13 6.77
C ALA A 207 -0.45 -9.15 7.81
N PHE A 208 -0.46 -8.24 8.78
CA PHE A 208 0.51 -8.24 9.87
C PHE A 208 0.36 -9.45 10.80
N ALA A 209 -0.86 -9.90 11.10
CA ALA A 209 -1.08 -11.12 11.86
C ALA A 209 -0.49 -12.35 11.16
N ARG A 210 -0.70 -12.48 9.84
CA ARG A 210 -0.09 -13.55 9.01
C ARG A 210 1.44 -13.45 8.98
N ALA A 211 1.99 -12.26 8.81
CA ALA A 211 3.44 -12.04 8.83
C ALA A 211 4.04 -12.44 10.19
N ALA A 212 3.38 -12.09 11.30
CA ALA A 212 3.79 -12.50 12.64
C ALA A 212 3.78 -14.03 12.84
N PHE A 213 2.77 -14.72 12.28
CA PHE A 213 2.69 -16.18 12.32
C PHE A 213 3.78 -16.84 11.47
N THR A 214 4.07 -16.29 10.30
CA THR A 214 5.14 -16.78 9.40
C THR A 214 6.52 -16.73 10.09
N ARG A 215 6.76 -15.71 10.92
CA ARG A 215 7.96 -15.60 11.75
C ARG A 215 8.18 -16.82 12.67
N VAL A 216 7.12 -17.33 13.30
CA VAL A 216 7.21 -18.49 14.21
C VAL A 216 7.62 -19.75 13.42
N VAL A 217 7.16 -19.89 12.19
CA VAL A 217 7.53 -21.02 11.32
C VAL A 217 8.98 -20.91 10.85
N CYS A 218 9.43 -19.73 10.42
CA CYS A 218 10.83 -19.52 9.98
C CYS A 218 11.85 -19.69 11.12
N SER A 219 11.55 -19.24 12.33
CA SER A 219 12.46 -19.40 13.47
C SER A 219 12.62 -20.86 13.94
N ARG A 220 11.61 -21.71 13.67
CA ARG A 220 11.65 -23.15 13.98
C ARG A 220 12.31 -23.98 12.88
N ALA A 221 12.42 -23.44 11.67
CA ALA A 221 12.92 -24.13 10.48
C ALA A 221 14.40 -23.87 10.20
N GLN A 222 15.23 -23.55 11.21
CA GLN A 222 16.68 -23.33 11.05
C GLN A 222 17.46 -24.52 10.44
N GLY A 223 16.77 -25.50 9.86
CA GLY A 223 17.36 -26.62 9.14
C GLY A 223 16.76 -26.87 7.73
N GLN A 224 15.72 -26.15 7.28
CA GLN A 224 15.14 -26.34 5.94
C GLN A 224 14.74 -25.01 5.30
N SER A 225 15.36 -24.70 4.18
CA SER A 225 15.21 -23.46 3.38
C SER A 225 13.86 -23.43 2.63
N ILE A 226 12.73 -23.27 3.29
CA ILE A 226 11.45 -23.06 2.60
C ILE A 226 10.64 -22.00 3.33
N CYS A 227 10.83 -20.73 2.93
CA CYS A 227 9.91 -19.67 3.24
C CYS A 227 8.92 -19.52 2.07
N ARG A 228 7.60 -19.53 2.33
CA ARG A 228 6.56 -19.27 1.33
C ARG A 228 5.88 -17.95 1.63
N CYS A 229 5.69 -17.11 0.61
CA CYS A 229 4.81 -15.95 0.72
C CYS A 229 3.35 -16.39 0.71
N ASN A 230 2.54 -15.82 1.60
CA ASN A 230 1.09 -16.03 1.62
C ASN A 230 0.41 -14.95 0.78
N SER A 231 -0.29 -15.37 -0.28
CA SER A 231 -1.28 -14.53 -0.96
C SER A 231 -2.57 -14.50 -0.14
N PRO A 232 -3.33 -13.41 -0.12
CA PRO A 232 -4.66 -13.39 0.48
C PRO A 232 -5.54 -14.43 -0.22
N PRO A 233 -6.50 -15.08 0.47
CA PRO A 233 -7.47 -15.93 -0.19
C PRO A 233 -8.25 -15.09 -1.20
N SER A 234 -8.45 -15.63 -2.40
CA SER A 234 -9.38 -15.08 -3.36
C SER A 234 -10.74 -14.93 -2.68
N SER A 235 -11.23 -13.70 -2.59
CA SER A 235 -12.59 -13.41 -2.11
C SER A 235 -13.58 -14.10 -3.04
N SER A 236 -14.22 -15.13 -2.55
CA SER A 236 -15.45 -15.69 -3.12
C SER A 236 -16.62 -14.75 -2.86
#